data_1679a6d6956185464c75f86e4baf82ea
#
_entry.id   1679a6d6956185464c75f86e4baf82ea
#
_cell.length_a   1.000
_cell.length_b   1.000
_cell.length_c   1.000
_cell.angle_alpha   90.00
_cell.angle_beta   90.00
_cell.angle_gamma   90.00
#
_symmetry.space_group_name_H-M   'P 1'
#
loop_
_entity.id
_entity.type
_entity.pdbx_description
1 polymer ?
#
loop_
_entity_poly.entity_id
_entity_poly.type
_entity_poly.pdbx_seq_one_letter_code
_entity_poly.pdbx_strand_id
1 'polypeptide(L)'
;MPESLNVLGGELRACSYDPLTGYFRDGSCHDDEGDPGTHVLCTRVTQEFLAFSLERGNDLVTPRPEMRFRGLKPGDRWCVCALRWLEALEAGVAPPVVLEATHERALDLVPLELLKRHALDASPSRESP
;
A
#
# COMPACT_ATOMS: atom_id res chain seq x y z
N MET A 1 -1.20 -13.07 21.23
CA MET A 1 -1.31 -11.98 20.50
C MET A 1 -1.94 -12.23 19.21
N PRO A 2 -2.86 -11.49 18.83
CA PRO A 2 -3.50 -11.73 17.57
C PRO A 2 -2.56 -11.39 16.45
N GLU A 3 -2.62 -12.17 15.42
CA GLU A 3 -1.85 -11.85 14.29
C GLU A 3 -2.60 -10.88 13.45
N SER A 4 -1.90 -10.08 12.72
CA SER A 4 -2.52 -9.17 11.78
C SER A 4 -3.09 -9.97 10.62
N LEU A 5 -4.27 -9.59 10.18
CA LEU A 5 -4.90 -10.25 9.04
C LEU A 5 -4.93 -9.30 7.85
N ASN A 6 -4.94 -9.87 6.66
CA ASN A 6 -5.06 -9.08 5.45
C ASN A 6 -6.54 -8.90 5.09
N VAL A 7 -6.80 -8.12 4.05
CA VAL A 7 -8.19 -7.80 3.66
C VAL A 7 -8.96 -9.01 3.17
N LEU A 8 -8.29 -10.11 2.91
CA LEU A 8 -8.95 -11.34 2.47
C LEU A 8 -9.23 -12.27 3.65
N GLY A 9 -8.85 -11.89 4.86
CA GLY A 9 -9.09 -12.69 6.05
C GLY A 9 -7.99 -13.68 6.36
N GLY A 10 -6.91 -13.67 5.60
CA GLY A 10 -5.77 -14.55 5.85
C GLY A 10 -4.66 -13.83 6.58
N GLU A 11 -3.56 -14.52 6.75
CA GLU A 11 -2.42 -13.94 7.44
C GLU A 11 -1.82 -12.81 6.63
N LEU A 12 -1.49 -11.68 7.27
CA LEU A 12 -0.90 -10.55 6.58
C LEU A 12 0.49 -10.92 6.07
N ARG A 13 0.71 -10.78 4.77
CA ARG A 13 2.00 -11.06 4.16
C ARG A 13 2.84 -9.81 4.13
N ALA A 14 4.15 -9.98 4.00
CA ALA A 14 5.06 -8.84 3.89
C ALA A 14 4.82 -8.11 2.58
N CYS A 15 4.94 -6.80 2.62
CA CYS A 15 4.78 -5.96 1.44
C CYS A 15 6.10 -5.80 0.72
N SER A 16 7.14 -5.40 1.42
CA SER A 16 8.45 -5.25 0.81
C SER A 16 9.54 -5.14 1.86
N TYR A 17 10.66 -5.82 1.60
CA TYR A 17 11.85 -5.70 2.44
C TYR A 17 12.90 -4.80 1.78
N ASP A 18 12.76 -4.55 0.48
CA ASP A 18 13.70 -3.66 -0.24
C ASP A 18 12.94 -3.02 -1.39
N PRO A 19 12.41 -1.84 -1.21
CA PRO A 19 12.61 -0.95 -0.06
C PRO A 19 11.90 -1.48 1.17
N LEU A 20 12.51 -1.29 2.33
CA LEU A 20 11.91 -1.76 3.57
C LEU A 20 10.77 -0.82 3.91
N THR A 21 9.57 -1.34 3.98
CA THR A 21 8.39 -0.53 4.14
C THR A 21 7.64 -0.84 5.43
N GLY A 22 6.53 -0.13 5.63
CA GLY A 22 5.69 -0.30 6.81
C GLY A 22 5.91 0.80 7.83
N TYR A 23 4.90 1.09 8.62
CA TYR A 23 5.02 2.11 9.65
C TYR A 23 6.16 1.76 10.61
N PHE A 24 6.32 0.47 10.91
CA PHE A 24 7.39 0.02 11.80
C PHE A 24 8.67 -0.33 11.07
N ARG A 25 8.69 -0.22 9.75
CA ARG A 25 9.83 -0.59 8.91
C ARG A 25 10.24 -2.04 9.12
N ASP A 26 9.27 -2.92 9.17
CA ASP A 26 9.52 -4.36 9.31
C ASP A 26 9.10 -5.13 8.06
N GLY A 27 8.74 -4.44 6.99
CA GLY A 27 8.39 -5.05 5.72
C GLY A 27 6.91 -5.31 5.53
N SER A 28 6.10 -5.15 6.58
CA SER A 28 4.68 -5.41 6.51
C SER A 28 3.85 -4.18 6.84
N CYS A 29 2.65 -4.09 6.27
CA CYS A 29 1.80 -2.93 6.45
C CYS A 29 0.92 -3.10 7.70
N HIS A 30 1.57 -3.12 8.87
CA HIS A 30 0.85 -3.24 10.12
C HIS A 30 0.15 -1.94 10.48
N ASP A 31 -0.97 -2.08 11.18
CA ASP A 31 -1.70 -0.93 11.67
C ASP A 31 -1.16 -0.52 13.03
N ASP A 32 -1.20 0.76 13.33
CA ASP A 32 -0.78 1.26 14.63
C ASP A 32 -1.55 2.54 14.95
N GLU A 33 -1.98 2.69 16.19
CA GLU A 33 -2.73 3.87 16.61
C GLU A 33 -1.92 5.13 16.44
N GLY A 34 -0.60 5.04 16.51
CA GLY A 34 0.26 6.18 16.34
C GLY A 34 0.48 6.58 14.89
N ASP A 35 -0.09 5.81 13.96
CA ASP A 35 0.06 6.09 12.53
C ASP A 35 -1.13 6.92 12.04
N PRO A 36 -1.00 8.23 11.96
CA PRO A 36 -2.13 9.08 11.56
C PRO A 36 -2.51 8.89 10.11
N GLY A 37 -1.62 8.38 9.29
CA GLY A 37 -1.91 8.19 7.88
C GLY A 37 -2.49 6.85 7.53
N THR A 38 -2.51 5.91 8.48
CA THR A 38 -3.02 4.55 8.24
C THR A 38 -2.31 3.94 7.05
N HIS A 39 -1.01 3.67 7.19
CA HIS A 39 -0.18 3.14 6.10
C HIS A 39 -0.36 1.63 5.99
N VAL A 40 -1.54 1.20 5.58
CA VAL A 40 -1.91 -0.21 5.59
C VAL A 40 -2.14 -0.82 4.22
N LEU A 41 -2.06 -0.03 3.14
CA LEU A 41 -2.25 -0.56 1.81
C LEU A 41 -0.92 -0.89 1.15
N CYS A 42 -0.67 -2.15 0.87
CA CYS A 42 0.51 -2.52 0.10
C CYS A 42 0.20 -2.32 -1.37
N THR A 43 1.00 -1.51 -2.05
CA THR A 43 0.79 -1.22 -3.46
C THR A 43 2.08 -1.41 -4.23
N ARG A 44 1.96 -1.62 -5.53
CA ARG A 44 3.11 -1.56 -6.41
C ARG A 44 3.05 -0.19 -7.07
N VAL A 45 3.97 0.69 -6.70
CA VAL A 45 3.88 2.08 -7.13
C VAL A 45 4.18 2.21 -8.63
N THR A 46 3.56 3.21 -9.23
CA THR A 46 3.74 3.49 -10.64
C THR A 46 4.35 4.87 -10.79
N GLN A 47 4.88 5.17 -11.96
CA GLN A 47 5.44 6.47 -12.21
C GLN A 47 4.39 7.56 -12.01
N GLU A 48 3.17 7.31 -12.49
CA GLU A 48 2.08 8.27 -12.36
C GLU A 48 1.73 8.55 -10.91
N PHE A 49 1.69 7.50 -10.08
CA PHE A 49 1.39 7.68 -8.68
C PHE A 49 2.50 8.44 -7.96
N LEU A 50 3.75 8.13 -8.29
CA LEU A 50 4.88 8.80 -7.66
C LEU A 50 4.91 10.29 -8.01
N ALA A 51 4.64 10.63 -9.26
CA ALA A 51 4.60 12.01 -9.69
C ALA A 51 3.44 12.77 -9.04
N PHE A 52 2.27 12.12 -8.98
CA PHE A 52 1.11 12.72 -8.34
C PHE A 52 1.37 12.96 -6.87
N SER A 53 1.97 11.99 -6.18
CA SER A 53 2.26 12.11 -4.77
C SER A 53 3.22 13.27 -4.50
N LEU A 54 4.24 13.40 -5.34
CA LEU A 54 5.20 14.48 -5.19
C LEU A 54 4.51 15.84 -5.32
N GLU A 55 3.62 15.99 -6.29
CA GLU A 55 2.88 17.21 -6.47
C GLU A 55 2.01 17.54 -5.27
N ARG A 56 1.50 16.53 -4.60
CA ARG A 56 0.62 16.73 -3.45
C ARG A 56 1.38 16.82 -2.14
N GLY A 57 2.70 16.95 -2.21
CA GLY A 57 3.51 17.12 -1.01
C GLY A 57 3.92 15.85 -0.33
N ASN A 58 3.68 14.70 -0.95
CA ASN A 58 4.07 13.41 -0.41
C ASN A 58 5.22 12.88 -1.25
N ASP A 59 6.44 13.29 -0.93
CA ASP A 59 7.62 12.97 -1.72
C ASP A 59 8.10 11.57 -1.39
N LEU A 60 7.87 10.64 -2.29
CA LEU A 60 8.28 9.25 -2.12
C LEU A 60 9.50 8.91 -2.97
N VAL A 61 10.02 9.88 -3.75
CA VAL A 61 11.12 9.58 -4.66
C VAL A 61 12.47 10.10 -4.21
N THR A 62 12.51 11.11 -3.36
CA THR A 62 13.80 11.66 -2.95
C THR A 62 14.43 10.77 -1.88
N PRO A 63 15.67 10.31 -2.09
CA PRO A 63 16.33 9.51 -1.07
C PRO A 63 16.53 10.28 0.23
N ARG A 64 16.37 9.58 1.35
CA ARG A 64 16.59 10.18 2.67
C ARG A 64 17.49 9.24 3.44
N PRO A 65 18.79 9.38 3.27
CA PRO A 65 19.74 8.44 3.89
C PRO A 65 19.63 8.39 5.41
N GLU A 66 19.26 9.51 6.05
CA GLU A 66 19.14 9.52 7.50
C GLU A 66 18.00 8.61 7.96
N MET A 67 17.06 8.27 7.09
CA MET A 67 15.97 7.37 7.41
C MET A 67 16.13 6.04 6.70
N ARG A 68 17.28 5.81 6.08
CA ARG A 68 17.57 4.61 5.32
C ARG A 68 16.55 4.37 4.21
N PHE A 69 16.09 5.46 3.63
CA PHE A 69 15.11 5.41 2.56
C PHE A 69 15.79 5.78 1.24
N ARG A 70 15.82 4.87 0.30
CA ARG A 70 16.51 5.09 -0.97
C ARG A 70 15.66 5.77 -2.03
N GLY A 71 14.40 6.06 -1.71
CA GLY A 71 13.48 6.59 -2.70
C GLY A 71 12.82 5.46 -3.47
N LEU A 72 11.59 5.66 -3.91
CA LEU A 72 10.86 4.63 -4.63
C LEU A 72 11.01 4.81 -6.12
N LYS A 73 10.98 3.72 -6.84
CA LYS A 73 10.97 3.70 -8.28
C LYS A 73 9.74 2.93 -8.73
N PRO A 74 9.26 3.16 -9.96
CA PRO A 74 8.12 2.39 -10.45
C PRO A 74 8.39 0.90 -10.33
N GLY A 75 7.42 0.17 -9.83
CA GLY A 75 7.55 -1.27 -9.61
C GLY A 75 7.87 -1.65 -8.18
N ASP A 76 8.32 -0.70 -7.36
CA ASP A 76 8.59 -0.98 -5.95
C ASP A 76 7.27 -1.18 -5.21
N ARG A 77 7.28 -1.97 -4.14
CA ARG A 77 6.11 -2.13 -3.30
C ARG A 77 6.27 -1.26 -2.06
N TRP A 78 5.19 -0.69 -1.63
CA TRP A 78 5.23 0.25 -0.51
C TRP A 78 3.90 0.27 0.23
N CYS A 79 3.95 0.41 1.56
CA CYS A 79 2.75 0.54 2.38
C CYS A 79 2.29 1.99 2.30
N VAL A 80 1.22 2.24 1.57
CA VAL A 80 0.74 3.57 1.28
C VAL A 80 -0.37 3.96 2.25
N CYS A 81 -0.41 5.23 2.59
CA CYS A 81 -1.49 5.79 3.40
C CYS A 81 -2.80 5.64 2.64
N ALA A 82 -3.82 5.12 3.32
CA ALA A 82 -5.10 4.86 2.68
C ALA A 82 -5.72 6.13 2.09
N LEU A 83 -5.59 7.26 2.77
CA LEU A 83 -6.14 8.50 2.25
C LEU A 83 -5.40 9.00 1.02
N ARG A 84 -4.08 8.77 0.97
CA ARG A 84 -3.31 9.13 -0.21
C ARG A 84 -3.69 8.25 -1.41
N TRP A 85 -4.00 6.98 -1.14
CA TRP A 85 -4.45 6.09 -2.20
C TRP A 85 -5.79 6.55 -2.76
N LEU A 86 -6.70 6.99 -1.87
CA LEU A 86 -8.00 7.48 -2.30
C LEU A 86 -7.89 8.77 -3.10
N GLU A 87 -6.96 9.65 -2.73
CA GLU A 87 -6.69 10.86 -3.52
C GLU A 87 -6.24 10.47 -4.92
N ALA A 88 -5.34 9.50 -5.00
CA ALA A 88 -4.83 9.05 -6.30
C ALA A 88 -5.93 8.39 -7.12
N LEU A 89 -6.84 7.68 -6.46
CA LEU A 89 -7.95 7.05 -7.14
C LEU A 89 -8.83 8.11 -7.79
N GLU A 90 -9.12 9.19 -7.09
CA GLU A 90 -9.91 10.26 -7.64
C GLU A 90 -9.23 10.89 -8.85
N ALA A 91 -7.91 10.95 -8.83
CA ALA A 91 -7.16 11.52 -9.93
C ALA A 91 -6.88 10.53 -11.06
N GLY A 92 -7.34 9.28 -10.91
CA GLY A 92 -7.14 8.28 -11.96
C GLY A 92 -5.75 7.66 -11.98
N VAL A 93 -4.97 7.80 -10.91
CA VAL A 93 -3.61 7.28 -10.86
C VAL A 93 -3.35 6.39 -9.66
N ALA A 94 -4.37 5.77 -9.10
CA ALA A 94 -4.19 4.87 -7.96
C ALA A 94 -3.32 3.68 -8.36
N PRO A 95 -2.28 3.36 -7.58
CA PRO A 95 -1.43 2.21 -7.93
C PRO A 95 -2.11 0.91 -7.59
N PRO A 96 -1.74 -0.17 -8.25
CA PRO A 96 -2.35 -1.48 -7.96
C PRO A 96 -2.03 -1.93 -6.54
N VAL A 97 -2.95 -2.68 -5.96
CA VAL A 97 -2.90 -3.10 -4.57
C VAL A 97 -2.53 -4.58 -4.48
N VAL A 98 -1.72 -4.93 -3.48
CA VAL A 98 -1.40 -6.33 -3.20
C VAL A 98 -2.28 -6.73 -2.02
N LEU A 99 -3.36 -7.44 -2.29
CA LEU A 99 -4.38 -7.72 -1.27
C LEU A 99 -3.83 -8.53 -0.10
N GLU A 100 -3.03 -9.55 -0.37
CA GLU A 100 -2.53 -10.41 0.71
C GLU A 100 -1.58 -9.68 1.64
N ALA A 101 -1.05 -8.54 1.23
CA ALA A 101 -0.14 -7.75 2.05
C ALA A 101 -0.78 -6.44 2.52
N THR A 102 -2.09 -6.29 2.34
CA THR A 102 -2.82 -5.11 2.78
C THR A 102 -3.58 -5.46 4.05
N HIS A 103 -3.34 -4.70 5.11
CA HIS A 103 -3.93 -4.97 6.42
C HIS A 103 -5.46 -4.81 6.37
N GLU A 104 -6.17 -5.63 7.12
CA GLU A 104 -7.63 -5.59 7.13
C GLU A 104 -8.18 -4.21 7.55
N ARG A 105 -7.40 -3.42 8.26
CA ARG A 105 -7.83 -2.09 8.67
C ARG A 105 -8.13 -1.18 7.48
N ALA A 106 -7.57 -1.51 6.32
CA ALA A 106 -7.86 -0.74 5.12
C ALA A 106 -9.35 -0.74 4.80
N LEU A 107 -10.06 -1.79 5.22
CA LEU A 107 -11.49 -1.89 4.95
C LEU A 107 -12.30 -0.86 5.70
N ASP A 108 -11.74 -0.23 6.72
CA ASP A 108 -12.43 0.84 7.43
C ASP A 108 -12.52 2.08 6.56
N LEU A 109 -11.65 2.22 5.57
CA LEU A 109 -11.59 3.41 4.73
C LEU A 109 -11.92 3.13 3.27
N VAL A 110 -11.65 1.90 2.80
CA VAL A 110 -11.81 1.56 1.39
C VAL A 110 -12.58 0.26 1.26
N PRO A 111 -13.68 0.22 0.54
CA PRO A 111 -14.44 -1.02 0.37
C PRO A 111 -13.61 -2.10 -0.32
N LEU A 112 -13.79 -3.33 0.10
CA LEU A 112 -13.05 -4.46 -0.48
C LEU A 112 -13.25 -4.56 -2.00
N GLU A 113 -14.47 -4.31 -2.48
CA GLU A 113 -14.74 -4.36 -3.90
C GLU A 113 -13.85 -3.41 -4.67
N LEU A 114 -13.62 -2.22 -4.12
CA LEU A 114 -12.79 -1.23 -4.77
C LEU A 114 -11.34 -1.67 -4.79
N LEU A 115 -10.87 -2.24 -3.68
CA LEU A 115 -9.51 -2.75 -3.64
C LEU A 115 -9.31 -3.88 -4.64
N LYS A 116 -10.31 -4.74 -4.79
CA LYS A 116 -10.21 -5.85 -5.73
C LYS A 116 -10.12 -5.38 -7.17
N ARG A 117 -10.78 -4.26 -7.50
CA ARG A 117 -10.72 -3.76 -8.86
C ARG A 117 -9.32 -3.29 -9.23
N HIS A 118 -8.51 -2.93 -8.23
CA HIS A 118 -7.17 -2.45 -8.49
C HIS A 118 -6.10 -3.43 -8.00
N ALA A 119 -6.48 -4.66 -7.74
CA ALA A 119 -5.57 -5.63 -7.16
C ALA A 119 -4.66 -6.28 -8.17
N LEU A 120 -3.39 -6.44 -7.79
CA LEU A 120 -2.45 -7.19 -8.59
C LEU A 120 -2.68 -8.67 -8.40
N ASP A 121 -3.06 -9.07 -7.18
CA ASP A 121 -3.17 -10.48 -6.83
C ASP A 121 -4.59 -10.96 -6.71
N ALA A 122 -5.56 -10.25 -7.28
CA ALA A 122 -6.89 -10.77 -7.39
C ALA A 122 -6.82 -11.93 -8.36
N SER A 123 -7.64 -12.93 -8.12
CA SER A 123 -7.56 -14.10 -8.95
C SER A 123 -8.67 -14.12 -9.94
N PRO A 124 -8.57 -13.36 -10.96
CA PRO A 124 -9.65 -13.25 -11.88
C PRO A 124 -9.96 -14.53 -12.54
N SER A 125 -8.96 -15.32 -12.74
CA SER A 125 -9.22 -16.53 -13.43
C SER A 125 -10.11 -17.41 -12.64
N ARG A 126 -10.09 -17.24 -11.38
CA ARG A 126 -10.87 -18.05 -10.66
C ARG A 126 -12.20 -17.61 -10.67
N GLU A 127 -12.44 -16.43 -10.69
CA GLU A 127 -13.72 -16.05 -10.71
C GLU A 127 -14.23 -15.97 -12.00
N SER A 128 -13.45 -16.00 -12.93
CA SER A 128 -13.96 -15.92 -14.13
C SER A 128 -14.44 -17.12 -14.41
N PRO A 129 -14.94 -17.49 -14.36
CA PRO A 129 -15.21 -18.49 -14.89
C PRO A 129 -15.69 -18.31 -15.84
#